data_7025d66abe83d21e1b1e05db40266487
#
_entry.id   7025d66abe83d21e1b1e05db40266487
#
_cell.length_a   1.000
_cell.length_b   1.000
_cell.length_c   1.000
_cell.angle_alpha   90.00
_cell.angle_beta   90.00
_cell.angle_gamma   90.00
#
_symmetry.space_group_name_H-M   'P 1'
#
loop_
_entity.id
_entity.type
_entity.pdbx_description
1 polymer ?
#
loop_
_entity_poly.entity_id
_entity_poly.type
_entity_poly.pdbx_seq_one_letter_code
_entity_poly.pdbx_strand_id
1 'polypeptide(L)'
;MAFGLERIDWARPWFAGWRELGACTSELVDGQGSVCSALNAFSVSEFAKGAQGSFGLSEDISSGTSAKSEGDTVRAHTRFAHQIARASVTLTLGSGSAMKFVSQSELFIDIAYEAFIFSHKRIPTRDNLHDFLNGLCWLRFPQTKSRLNFLQAQEITSQGVGATRGPLRDALTLFDENVLLLQSSDELWQALQDREWKKLFGELRDEWRSAHVVTFGHALLEKLVTPYKSITAHVYRIASDVEAQDDQVLDDWLASNLQPNFLATKPYLPLPVLGIPGWWPENEDASFYADTQVFRGS
;
A
#
# COMPACT_ATOMS: atom_id res chain seq x y z
N MET A 1 15.89 -7.83 17.51
CA MET A 1 14.85 -7.10 18.33
C MET A 1 13.57 -7.13 17.51
N ALA A 2 12.50 -7.63 18.09
CA ALA A 2 11.23 -7.74 17.38
C ALA A 2 10.52 -6.39 17.47
N PHE A 3 10.59 -5.58 16.44
CA PHE A 3 9.88 -4.28 16.35
C PHE A 3 8.36 -4.44 16.15
N GLY A 4 7.79 -5.58 16.57
CA GLY A 4 6.39 -5.95 16.36
C GLY A 4 6.14 -6.63 15.01
N LEU A 5 7.16 -6.88 14.21
CA LEU A 5 7.06 -7.46 12.86
C LEU A 5 6.70 -8.95 12.92
N GLU A 6 7.11 -9.66 13.98
CA GLU A 6 6.77 -11.07 14.23
C GLU A 6 5.26 -11.30 14.38
N ARG A 7 4.48 -10.24 14.57
CA ARG A 7 3.01 -10.29 14.68
C ARG A 7 2.32 -10.31 13.33
N ILE A 8 3.03 -10.01 12.24
CA ILE A 8 2.43 -9.91 10.92
C ILE A 8 2.25 -11.32 10.35
N ASP A 9 1.01 -11.71 10.17
CA ASP A 9 0.65 -12.92 9.42
C ASP A 9 0.48 -12.56 7.93
N TRP A 10 1.56 -12.65 7.18
CA TRP A 10 1.58 -12.34 5.73
C TRP A 10 0.66 -13.23 4.89
N ALA A 11 0.13 -14.34 5.46
CA ALA A 11 -0.83 -15.20 4.77
C ALA A 11 -2.25 -14.61 4.74
N ARG A 12 -2.55 -13.63 5.57
CA ARG A 12 -3.86 -12.97 5.62
C ARG A 12 -4.24 -12.31 4.29
N PRO A 13 -5.51 -12.37 3.87
CA PRO A 13 -5.94 -11.87 2.56
C PRO A 13 -5.68 -10.38 2.35
N TRP A 14 -5.78 -9.56 3.38
CA TRP A 14 -5.51 -8.11 3.29
C TRP A 14 -4.03 -7.75 3.10
N PHE A 15 -3.11 -8.72 3.32
CA PHE A 15 -1.69 -8.59 3.01
C PHE A 15 -1.30 -9.27 1.69
N ALA A 16 -2.24 -9.79 0.90
CA ALA A 16 -1.94 -10.57 -0.31
C ALA A 16 -0.96 -9.86 -1.25
N GLY A 17 -1.19 -8.58 -1.53
CA GLY A 17 -0.30 -7.77 -2.38
C GLY A 17 0.98 -7.27 -1.69
N TRP A 18 1.12 -7.51 -0.39
CA TRP A 18 2.28 -7.10 0.42
C TRP A 18 3.18 -8.27 0.82
N ARG A 19 2.69 -9.50 0.63
CA ARG A 19 3.30 -10.72 1.19
C ARG A 19 4.77 -10.86 0.86
N GLU A 20 5.13 -10.81 -0.41
CA GLU A 20 6.51 -11.03 -0.85
C GLU A 20 7.42 -9.88 -0.41
N LEU A 21 7.02 -8.64 -0.70
CA LEU A 21 7.76 -7.45 -0.29
C LEU A 21 7.95 -7.41 1.23
N GLY A 22 6.87 -7.62 1.97
CA GLY A 22 6.86 -7.54 3.43
C GLY A 22 7.69 -8.65 4.09
N ALA A 23 7.55 -9.90 3.64
CA ALA A 23 8.30 -11.04 4.18
C ALA A 23 9.81 -10.86 3.93
N CYS A 24 10.22 -10.57 2.69
CA CYS A 24 11.63 -10.34 2.37
C CYS A 24 12.24 -9.18 3.16
N THR A 25 11.49 -8.07 3.29
CA THR A 25 12.00 -6.92 4.04
C THR A 25 12.06 -7.21 5.55
N SER A 26 11.11 -8.00 6.10
CA SER A 26 11.15 -8.43 7.51
C SER A 26 12.40 -9.27 7.81
N GLU A 27 12.76 -10.20 6.93
CA GLU A 27 13.99 -10.99 7.05
C GLU A 27 15.25 -10.09 7.06
N LEU A 28 15.27 -9.04 6.23
CA LEU A 28 16.36 -8.07 6.24
C LEU A 28 16.42 -7.28 7.55
N VAL A 29 15.28 -6.94 8.16
CA VAL A 29 15.24 -6.28 9.48
C VAL A 29 15.87 -7.17 10.54
N ASP A 30 15.53 -8.45 10.56
CA ASP A 30 16.10 -9.42 11.51
C ASP A 30 17.61 -9.56 11.33
N GLY A 31 18.10 -9.58 10.10
CA GLY A 31 19.53 -9.67 9.79
C GLY A 31 20.31 -8.38 10.07
N GLN A 32 19.72 -7.21 9.90
CA GLN A 32 20.41 -5.91 10.02
C GLN A 32 20.12 -5.17 11.33
N GLY A 33 19.09 -5.59 12.07
CA GLY A 33 18.71 -4.98 13.35
C GLY A 33 18.14 -3.57 13.27
N SER A 34 17.73 -3.10 12.06
CA SER A 34 17.15 -1.78 11.84
C SER A 34 16.19 -1.77 10.65
N VAL A 35 15.02 -1.19 10.84
CA VAL A 35 14.00 -0.99 9.80
C VAL A 35 14.57 -0.10 8.68
N CYS A 36 15.18 1.01 9.04
CA CYS A 36 15.78 1.95 8.08
C CYS A 36 16.83 1.27 7.18
N SER A 37 17.73 0.46 7.77
CA SER A 37 18.77 -0.25 7.03
C SER A 37 18.19 -1.30 6.10
N ALA A 38 17.19 -2.06 6.56
CA ALA A 38 16.52 -3.08 5.77
C ALA A 38 15.78 -2.51 4.55
N LEU A 39 15.03 -1.42 4.72
CA LEU A 39 14.33 -0.75 3.63
C LEU A 39 15.31 -0.23 2.56
N ASN A 40 16.45 0.35 2.98
CA ASN A 40 17.48 0.77 2.03
C ASN A 40 18.15 -0.42 1.34
N ALA A 41 18.47 -1.50 2.08
CA ALA A 41 19.11 -2.70 1.52
C ALA A 41 18.21 -3.40 0.51
N PHE A 42 16.90 -3.48 0.79
CA PHE A 42 15.91 -4.00 -0.15
C PHE A 42 15.93 -3.20 -1.46
N SER A 43 15.85 -1.89 -1.38
CA SER A 43 15.90 -0.97 -2.52
C SER A 43 17.16 -1.16 -3.38
N VAL A 44 18.34 -1.34 -2.76
CA VAL A 44 19.62 -1.54 -3.45
C VAL A 44 19.76 -2.95 -4.03
N SER A 45 19.33 -3.99 -3.31
CA SER A 45 19.48 -5.38 -3.74
C SER A 45 18.67 -5.69 -5.00
N GLU A 46 17.48 -5.13 -5.11
CA GLU A 46 16.64 -5.31 -6.29
C GLU A 46 17.18 -4.54 -7.50
N PHE A 47 17.79 -3.37 -7.29
CA PHE A 47 18.51 -2.67 -8.35
C PHE A 47 19.67 -3.51 -8.92
N ALA A 48 20.44 -4.16 -8.04
CA ALA A 48 21.56 -5.03 -8.45
C ALA A 48 21.11 -6.27 -9.22
N LYS A 49 20.00 -6.91 -8.82
CA LYS A 49 19.44 -8.07 -9.52
C LYS A 49 18.89 -7.68 -10.91
N GLY A 50 18.21 -6.55 -11.02
CA GLY A 50 17.74 -6.02 -12.31
C GLY A 50 18.87 -5.72 -13.30
N ALA A 51 20.01 -5.21 -12.80
CA ALA A 51 21.18 -4.91 -13.61
C ALA A 51 21.92 -6.19 -14.10
N GLN A 52 21.90 -7.28 -13.31
CA GLN A 52 22.51 -8.56 -13.69
C GLN A 52 21.65 -9.41 -14.64
N GLY A 53 20.33 -9.22 -14.64
CA GLY A 53 19.41 -9.95 -15.52
C GLY A 53 19.46 -9.55 -17.01
N SER A 54 20.16 -8.47 -17.36
CA SER A 54 20.30 -8.01 -18.75
C SER A 54 21.54 -8.55 -19.50
N PHE A 55 22.38 -9.37 -18.86
CA PHE A 55 23.54 -10.00 -19.49
C PHE A 55 23.53 -11.51 -19.25
N GLY A 56 22.90 -12.26 -20.14
CA GLY A 56 22.98 -13.73 -20.13
C GLY A 56 21.94 -14.40 -21.01
N LEU A 57 22.01 -14.17 -22.33
CA LEU A 57 21.46 -15.11 -23.31
C LEU A 57 22.59 -16.08 -23.69
N SER A 58 22.56 -17.30 -23.18
CA SER A 58 23.13 -18.46 -23.88
C SER A 58 22.16 -19.62 -23.77
N GLU A 59 21.76 -20.08 -24.94
CA GLU A 59 20.93 -21.25 -25.18
C GLU A 59 21.58 -22.50 -24.59
N ASP A 60 20.79 -23.36 -23.94
CA ASP A 60 20.89 -24.78 -24.14
C ASP A 60 19.57 -25.47 -23.83
N ILE A 61 19.06 -26.16 -24.85
CA ILE A 61 17.84 -26.97 -24.82
C ILE A 61 18.26 -28.42 -24.53
N SER A 62 17.78 -29.01 -23.43
CA SER A 62 17.49 -30.45 -23.44
C SER A 62 16.49 -30.86 -22.36
N SER A 63 15.39 -31.34 -22.82
CA SER A 63 14.40 -32.35 -22.37
C SER A 63 14.45 -32.86 -20.91
N GLY A 64 13.28 -32.79 -20.24
CA GLY A 64 12.95 -33.61 -19.07
C GLY A 64 11.66 -33.18 -18.37
N THR A 65 10.66 -34.01 -18.45
CA THR A 65 9.30 -33.96 -17.92
C THR A 65 9.17 -33.74 -16.41
N SER A 66 8.08 -33.08 -16.02
CA SER A 66 7.44 -33.01 -14.70
C SER A 66 7.85 -31.85 -13.79
N ALA A 67 7.14 -30.74 -13.83
CA ALA A 67 6.93 -29.80 -12.74
C ALA A 67 5.96 -28.67 -13.13
N LYS A 68 4.65 -28.92 -12.98
CA LYS A 68 3.63 -27.88 -13.19
C LYS A 68 3.50 -26.89 -12.02
N SER A 69 4.07 -27.16 -10.85
CA SER A 69 4.00 -26.30 -9.67
C SER A 69 5.19 -25.34 -9.48
N GLU A 70 6.38 -25.70 -9.96
CA GLU A 70 7.56 -24.83 -9.88
C GLU A 70 7.56 -23.70 -10.92
N GLY A 71 6.97 -23.93 -12.09
CA GLY A 71 6.91 -22.93 -13.16
C GLY A 71 6.07 -21.69 -12.82
N ASP A 72 5.01 -21.84 -12.05
CA ASP A 72 4.14 -20.72 -11.66
C ASP A 72 4.79 -19.88 -10.54
N THR A 73 5.49 -20.51 -9.62
CA THR A 73 6.24 -19.81 -8.56
C THR A 73 7.42 -19.03 -9.14
N VAL A 74 8.18 -19.63 -10.07
CA VAL A 74 9.31 -18.96 -10.75
C VAL A 74 8.82 -17.79 -11.62
N ARG A 75 7.68 -17.94 -12.31
CA ARG A 75 7.08 -16.85 -13.11
C ARG A 75 6.56 -15.71 -12.24
N ALA A 76 5.99 -16.01 -11.07
CA ALA A 76 5.57 -15.01 -10.10
C ALA A 76 6.78 -14.24 -9.55
N HIS A 77 7.83 -14.94 -9.13
CA HIS A 77 9.08 -14.32 -8.66
C HIS A 77 9.75 -13.46 -9.75
N THR A 78 9.73 -13.90 -11.00
CA THR A 78 10.34 -13.14 -12.11
C THR A 78 9.52 -11.88 -12.44
N ARG A 79 8.19 -11.95 -12.41
CA ARG A 79 7.32 -10.76 -12.60
C ARG A 79 7.51 -9.77 -11.47
N PHE A 80 7.56 -10.24 -10.24
CA PHE A 80 7.75 -9.42 -9.05
C PHE A 80 9.14 -8.76 -9.03
N ALA A 81 10.20 -9.50 -9.35
CA ALA A 81 11.56 -8.94 -9.49
C ALA A 81 11.63 -7.86 -10.58
N HIS A 82 10.92 -8.02 -11.69
CA HIS A 82 10.81 -6.99 -12.73
C HIS A 82 10.00 -5.76 -12.27
N GLN A 83 8.93 -5.95 -11.50
CA GLN A 83 8.13 -4.85 -10.93
C GLN A 83 8.95 -4.02 -9.94
N ILE A 84 9.67 -4.68 -9.05
CA ILE A 84 10.49 -4.00 -8.02
C ILE A 84 11.75 -3.37 -8.60
N ALA A 85 12.40 -3.99 -9.58
CA ALA A 85 13.52 -3.38 -10.31
C ALA A 85 13.11 -2.07 -11.01
N ARG A 86 11.87 -2.00 -11.51
CA ARG A 86 11.28 -0.77 -12.06
C ARG A 86 10.97 0.26 -10.96
N ALA A 87 10.43 -0.15 -9.82
CA ALA A 87 10.15 0.74 -8.69
C ALA A 87 11.45 1.40 -8.15
N SER A 88 12.55 0.65 -8.09
CA SER A 88 13.86 1.19 -7.68
C SER A 88 14.42 2.23 -8.66
N VAL A 89 14.12 2.11 -9.96
CA VAL A 89 14.46 3.12 -10.98
C VAL A 89 13.58 4.38 -10.82
N THR A 90 12.37 4.24 -10.31
CA THR A 90 11.37 5.31 -10.25
C THR A 90 11.45 6.14 -8.96
N LEU A 91 12.15 5.67 -7.92
CA LEU A 91 12.55 6.54 -6.79
C LEU A 91 13.48 7.71 -7.24
N THR A 92 13.93 7.67 -8.49
CA THR A 92 14.63 8.77 -9.14
C THR A 92 13.62 9.75 -9.77
N LEU A 93 12.89 10.48 -8.95
CA LEU A 93 12.02 11.53 -9.46
C LEU A 93 12.84 12.68 -10.01
N GLY A 94 12.70 12.95 -11.26
CA GLY A 94 12.85 14.16 -12.05
C GLY A 94 13.89 15.26 -11.68
N SER A 95 14.81 15.00 -10.76
CA SER A 95 15.95 15.88 -10.44
C SER A 95 17.06 15.16 -9.66
N GLY A 96 17.53 14.03 -10.13
CA GLY A 96 18.87 13.52 -9.83
C GLY A 96 19.14 12.94 -8.43
N SER A 97 18.23 12.94 -7.47
CA SER A 97 18.49 12.41 -6.13
C SER A 97 17.42 11.36 -5.76
N ALA A 98 17.85 10.11 -5.58
CA ALA A 98 16.99 9.02 -5.12
C ALA A 98 16.50 9.26 -3.69
N MET A 99 15.23 8.93 -3.38
CA MET A 99 14.71 8.93 -2.02
C MET A 99 15.47 7.91 -1.17
N LYS A 100 15.74 8.24 0.10
CA LYS A 100 16.50 7.38 1.00
C LYS A 100 15.86 7.35 2.39
N PHE A 101 15.72 6.17 2.96
CA PHE A 101 15.35 6.03 4.36
C PHE A 101 16.51 6.43 5.27
N VAL A 102 16.22 7.18 6.32
CA VAL A 102 17.23 7.68 7.28
C VAL A 102 16.72 7.53 8.71
N SER A 103 17.62 7.51 9.68
CA SER A 103 17.22 7.50 11.07
C SER A 103 16.30 8.68 11.41
N GLN A 104 15.31 8.45 12.26
CA GLN A 104 14.45 9.52 12.81
C GLN A 104 15.26 10.66 13.44
N SER A 105 16.46 10.39 13.97
CA SER A 105 17.36 11.40 14.55
C SER A 105 17.89 12.43 13.56
N GLU A 106 17.74 12.17 12.25
CA GLU A 106 18.14 13.11 11.21
C GLU A 106 17.06 14.15 10.89
N LEU A 107 15.83 13.96 11.40
CA LEU A 107 14.77 14.96 11.29
C LEU A 107 15.07 16.13 12.23
N PHE A 108 15.17 17.34 11.68
CA PHE A 108 15.38 18.55 12.45
C PHE A 108 14.14 18.90 13.30
N ILE A 109 14.37 19.36 14.54
CA ILE A 109 13.31 19.57 15.54
C ILE A 109 12.22 20.55 15.05
N ASP A 110 12.57 21.55 14.27
CA ASP A 110 11.67 22.63 13.84
C ASP A 110 11.10 22.42 12.42
N ILE A 111 11.36 21.26 11.81
CA ILE A 111 10.87 20.96 10.46
C ILE A 111 9.78 19.88 10.54
N ALA A 112 8.62 20.17 9.92
CA ALA A 112 7.57 19.18 9.78
C ALA A 112 8.07 17.99 8.93
N TYR A 113 7.69 16.76 9.32
CA TYR A 113 8.10 15.50 8.67
C TYR A 113 7.94 15.55 7.14
N GLU A 114 6.78 15.95 6.65
CA GLU A 114 6.50 16.02 5.21
C GLU A 114 7.34 17.07 4.48
N ALA A 115 7.60 18.22 5.13
CA ALA A 115 8.46 19.26 4.58
C ALA A 115 9.93 18.81 4.50
N PHE A 116 10.38 18.03 5.50
CA PHE A 116 11.72 17.45 5.52
C PHE A 116 11.89 16.44 4.38
N ILE A 117 10.96 15.51 4.19
CA ILE A 117 11.01 14.52 3.09
C ILE A 117 11.06 15.25 1.74
N PHE A 118 10.17 16.22 1.55
CA PHE A 118 10.11 16.97 0.29
C PHE A 118 11.41 17.68 -0.04
N SER A 119 11.98 18.40 0.95
CA SER A 119 13.17 19.23 0.73
C SER A 119 14.49 18.45 0.68
N HIS A 120 14.61 17.37 1.47
CA HIS A 120 15.87 16.63 1.61
C HIS A 120 15.89 15.29 0.86
N LYS A 121 14.74 14.81 0.33
CA LYS A 121 14.60 13.50 -0.29
C LYS A 121 15.00 12.36 0.66
N ARG A 122 14.76 12.55 1.94
CA ARG A 122 15.12 11.63 3.02
C ARG A 122 13.87 11.32 3.85
N ILE A 123 13.63 10.06 4.12
CA ILE A 123 12.45 9.56 4.83
C ILE A 123 12.87 9.18 6.25
N PRO A 124 12.64 10.03 7.27
CA PRO A 124 12.96 9.70 8.65
C PRO A 124 12.16 8.49 9.11
N THR A 125 12.84 7.46 9.62
CA THR A 125 12.28 6.14 9.90
C THR A 125 12.71 5.68 11.28
N ARG A 126 11.75 5.33 12.12
CA ARG A 126 11.94 4.70 13.43
C ARG A 126 11.94 3.19 13.32
N ASP A 127 12.54 2.52 14.28
CA ASP A 127 12.51 1.07 14.39
C ASP A 127 11.22 0.61 15.08
N ASN A 128 10.11 0.63 14.33
CA ASN A 128 8.79 0.19 14.79
C ASN A 128 7.93 -0.31 13.63
N LEU A 129 6.82 -0.99 13.96
CA LEU A 129 5.87 -1.57 13.00
C LEU A 129 5.26 -0.50 12.08
N HIS A 130 4.87 0.65 12.62
CA HIS A 130 4.25 1.74 11.85
C HIS A 130 5.16 2.24 10.73
N ASP A 131 6.40 2.60 11.07
CA ASP A 131 7.37 3.14 10.10
C ASP A 131 7.84 2.06 9.11
N PHE A 132 7.89 0.79 9.54
CA PHE A 132 8.13 -0.35 8.66
C PHE A 132 7.05 -0.45 7.56
N LEU A 133 5.76 -0.45 7.95
CA LEU A 133 4.65 -0.52 7.00
C LEU A 133 4.58 0.73 6.11
N ASN A 134 4.86 1.92 6.66
CA ASN A 134 5.01 3.13 5.86
C ASN A 134 6.14 3.01 4.84
N GLY A 135 7.28 2.42 5.24
CA GLY A 135 8.40 2.16 4.35
C GLY A 135 8.04 1.21 3.20
N LEU A 136 7.27 0.14 3.47
CA LEU A 136 6.76 -0.74 2.42
C LEU A 136 5.87 0.03 1.43
N CYS A 137 5.03 0.95 1.90
CA CYS A 137 4.22 1.80 1.01
C CYS A 137 5.08 2.68 0.11
N TRP A 138 6.19 3.23 0.61
CA TRP A 138 7.15 3.97 -0.21
C TRP A 138 7.86 3.10 -1.24
N LEU A 139 8.15 1.84 -0.91
CA LEU A 139 8.79 0.90 -1.85
C LEU A 139 7.82 0.44 -2.95
N ARG A 140 6.55 0.18 -2.61
CA ARG A 140 5.56 -0.34 -3.55
C ARG A 140 4.91 0.74 -4.42
N PHE A 141 4.63 1.92 -3.83
CA PHE A 141 3.91 3.03 -4.46
C PHE A 141 4.71 4.34 -4.40
N PRO A 142 5.94 4.38 -4.96
CA PRO A 142 6.84 5.53 -4.83
C PRO A 142 6.29 6.81 -5.46
N GLN A 143 5.57 6.74 -6.57
CA GLN A 143 5.01 7.91 -7.25
C GLN A 143 3.84 8.50 -6.44
N THR A 144 2.94 7.65 -6.00
CA THR A 144 1.81 8.04 -5.14
C THR A 144 2.30 8.66 -3.84
N LYS A 145 3.24 8.03 -3.13
CA LYS A 145 3.82 8.57 -1.89
C LYS A 145 4.52 9.90 -2.12
N SER A 146 5.26 10.03 -3.21
CA SER A 146 5.91 11.30 -3.58
C SER A 146 4.89 12.39 -3.90
N ARG A 147 3.81 12.05 -4.58
CA ARG A 147 2.72 12.98 -4.90
C ARG A 147 2.02 13.46 -3.62
N LEU A 148 1.67 12.54 -2.71
CA LEU A 148 1.09 12.88 -1.41
C LEU A 148 2.01 13.81 -0.60
N ASN A 149 3.30 13.45 -0.52
CA ASN A 149 4.30 14.27 0.17
C ASN A 149 4.44 15.68 -0.44
N PHE A 150 4.49 15.77 -1.76
CA PHE A 150 4.54 17.06 -2.46
C PHE A 150 3.35 17.95 -2.09
N LEU A 151 2.12 17.41 -2.17
CA LEU A 151 0.90 18.15 -1.84
C LEU A 151 0.85 18.55 -0.36
N GLN A 152 1.26 17.68 0.55
CA GLN A 152 1.39 17.98 1.98
C GLN A 152 2.39 19.12 2.23
N ALA A 153 3.57 19.04 1.61
CA ALA A 153 4.62 20.06 1.75
C ALA A 153 4.16 21.42 1.20
N GLN A 154 3.44 21.44 0.08
CA GLN A 154 2.87 22.69 -0.47
C GLN A 154 1.87 23.33 0.50
N GLU A 155 0.96 22.54 1.08
CA GLU A 155 0.00 23.03 2.06
C GLU A 155 0.68 23.57 3.33
N ILE A 156 1.71 22.88 3.82
CA ILE A 156 2.52 23.33 4.96
C ILE A 156 3.21 24.66 4.64
N THR A 157 3.75 24.80 3.44
CA THR A 157 4.45 26.02 3.00
C THR A 157 3.48 27.21 2.88
N SER A 158 2.26 26.97 2.37
CA SER A 158 1.29 28.03 2.12
C SER A 158 0.53 28.48 3.37
N GLN A 159 0.24 27.56 4.31
CA GLN A 159 -0.60 27.79 5.49
C GLN A 159 0.15 27.77 6.82
N GLY A 160 1.41 27.37 6.79
CA GLY A 160 2.20 27.10 8.00
C GLY A 160 1.81 25.82 8.72
N VAL A 161 2.54 25.51 9.79
CA VAL A 161 2.19 24.42 10.72
C VAL A 161 1.20 24.95 11.75
N GLY A 162 -0.06 25.13 11.34
CA GLY A 162 -1.13 25.61 12.24
C GLY A 162 -1.70 24.51 13.13
N ALA A 163 -2.40 24.92 14.20
CA ALA A 163 -3.09 24.01 15.12
C ALA A 163 -4.23 23.21 14.45
N THR A 164 -4.82 23.75 13.37
CA THR A 164 -5.90 23.11 12.60
C THR A 164 -5.38 22.81 11.18
N ARG A 165 -5.55 21.56 10.74
CA ARG A 165 -5.27 21.16 9.35
C ARG A 165 -6.41 21.62 8.44
N GLY A 166 -6.07 22.12 7.24
CA GLY A 166 -7.07 22.41 6.21
C GLY A 166 -7.67 21.12 5.61
N PRO A 167 -8.82 21.23 4.89
CA PRO A 167 -9.52 20.07 4.32
C PRO A 167 -8.63 19.20 3.44
N LEU A 168 -7.75 19.80 2.65
CA LEU A 168 -6.83 19.05 1.79
C LEU A 168 -5.80 18.26 2.62
N ARG A 169 -5.18 18.88 3.64
CA ARG A 169 -4.22 18.17 4.50
C ARG A 169 -4.86 17.00 5.25
N ASP A 170 -6.10 17.18 5.73
CA ASP A 170 -6.87 16.09 6.34
C ASP A 170 -7.10 14.96 5.34
N ALA A 171 -7.49 15.27 4.11
CA ALA A 171 -7.76 14.29 3.07
C ALA A 171 -6.48 13.53 2.66
N LEU A 172 -5.35 14.24 2.53
CA LEU A 172 -4.05 13.64 2.21
C LEU A 172 -3.56 12.71 3.33
N THR A 173 -3.69 13.13 4.59
CA THR A 173 -3.36 12.27 5.74
C THR A 173 -4.24 11.03 5.76
N LEU A 174 -5.55 11.20 5.52
CA LEU A 174 -6.50 10.10 5.48
C LEU A 174 -6.17 9.11 4.35
N PHE A 175 -5.75 9.63 3.19
CA PHE A 175 -5.30 8.80 2.08
C PHE A 175 -4.08 7.97 2.46
N ASP A 176 -3.06 8.62 2.98
CA ASP A 176 -1.79 7.98 3.33
C ASP A 176 -1.92 6.95 4.46
N GLU A 177 -2.80 7.20 5.40
CA GLU A 177 -2.92 6.37 6.60
C GLU A 177 -4.00 5.29 6.50
N ASN A 178 -5.15 5.55 5.85
CA ASN A 178 -6.32 4.71 6.05
C ASN A 178 -7.11 4.37 4.78
N VAL A 179 -6.52 4.59 3.60
CA VAL A 179 -7.20 4.27 2.34
C VAL A 179 -7.09 2.79 1.99
N LEU A 180 -8.20 2.28 1.49
CA LEU A 180 -8.32 1.04 0.73
C LEU A 180 -8.68 1.40 -0.71
N LEU A 181 -7.91 0.93 -1.67
CA LEU A 181 -8.16 1.13 -3.09
C LEU A 181 -9.09 0.01 -3.58
N LEU A 182 -10.13 0.39 -4.32
CA LEU A 182 -11.12 -0.56 -4.84
C LEU A 182 -11.42 -0.32 -6.30
N GLN A 183 -11.18 -1.32 -7.14
CA GLN A 183 -11.73 -1.43 -8.48
C GLN A 183 -12.82 -2.50 -8.48
N SER A 184 -14.03 -2.14 -8.88
CA SER A 184 -15.20 -3.01 -8.83
C SER A 184 -16.22 -2.65 -9.90
N SER A 185 -17.24 -3.50 -10.07
CA SER A 185 -18.43 -3.16 -10.85
C SER A 185 -19.14 -1.91 -10.32
N ASP A 186 -19.90 -1.24 -11.16
CA ASP A 186 -20.71 -0.07 -10.76
C ASP A 186 -21.79 -0.48 -9.74
N GLU A 187 -22.30 -1.69 -9.84
CA GLU A 187 -23.32 -2.17 -8.91
C GLU A 187 -22.77 -2.36 -7.49
N LEU A 188 -21.58 -2.96 -7.35
CA LEU A 188 -20.90 -3.09 -6.06
C LEU A 188 -20.56 -1.72 -5.48
N TRP A 189 -20.06 -0.79 -6.34
CA TRP A 189 -19.75 0.56 -5.91
C TRP A 189 -21.00 1.31 -5.42
N GLN A 190 -22.14 1.19 -6.13
CA GLN A 190 -23.39 1.82 -5.72
C GLN A 190 -23.89 1.26 -4.38
N ALA A 191 -23.85 -0.06 -4.20
CA ALA A 191 -24.25 -0.69 -2.94
C ALA A 191 -23.39 -0.19 -1.76
N LEU A 192 -22.08 0.07 -1.99
CA LEU A 192 -21.19 0.67 -1.00
C LEU A 192 -21.57 2.13 -0.69
N GLN A 193 -21.87 2.94 -1.71
CA GLN A 193 -22.31 4.33 -1.54
C GLN A 193 -23.58 4.43 -0.69
N ASP A 194 -24.54 3.55 -0.96
CA ASP A 194 -25.85 3.51 -0.30
C ASP A 194 -25.80 2.77 1.05
N ARG A 195 -24.64 2.21 1.42
CA ARG A 195 -24.43 1.40 2.62
C ARG A 195 -25.42 0.24 2.72
N GLU A 196 -25.74 -0.34 1.59
CA GLU A 196 -26.59 -1.53 1.50
C GLU A 196 -25.80 -2.79 1.84
N TRP A 197 -25.40 -2.93 3.10
CA TRP A 197 -24.46 -3.97 3.56
C TRP A 197 -24.90 -5.39 3.22
N LYS A 198 -26.20 -5.65 3.29
CA LYS A 198 -26.76 -6.97 2.93
C LYS A 198 -26.63 -7.26 1.44
N LYS A 199 -26.86 -6.25 0.59
CA LYS A 199 -26.65 -6.34 -0.84
C LYS A 199 -25.15 -6.46 -1.13
N LEU A 200 -24.32 -5.56 -0.60
CA LEU A 200 -22.90 -5.46 -0.84
C LEU A 200 -22.15 -6.77 -0.52
N PHE A 201 -22.42 -7.37 0.64
CA PHE A 201 -21.69 -8.55 1.12
C PHE A 201 -22.46 -9.88 0.99
N GLY A 202 -23.76 -9.81 0.72
CA GLY A 202 -24.63 -10.98 0.55
C GLY A 202 -24.99 -11.20 -0.92
N GLU A 203 -25.86 -10.37 -1.49
CA GLU A 203 -26.36 -10.55 -2.86
C GLU A 203 -25.25 -10.41 -3.91
N LEU A 204 -24.34 -9.43 -3.72
CA LEU A 204 -23.19 -9.18 -4.59
C LEU A 204 -21.91 -9.89 -4.12
N ARG A 205 -22.03 -10.91 -3.25
CA ARG A 205 -20.87 -11.60 -2.67
C ARG A 205 -19.92 -12.16 -3.73
N ASP A 206 -20.46 -12.71 -4.80
CA ASP A 206 -19.64 -13.28 -5.89
C ASP A 206 -18.93 -12.21 -6.73
N GLU A 207 -19.44 -10.99 -6.79
CA GLU A 207 -18.81 -9.85 -7.49
C GLU A 207 -17.44 -9.48 -6.90
N TRP A 208 -17.23 -9.73 -5.60
CA TRP A 208 -15.95 -9.49 -4.94
C TRP A 208 -14.81 -10.34 -5.50
N ARG A 209 -15.10 -11.45 -6.18
CA ARG A 209 -14.08 -12.29 -6.83
C ARG A 209 -13.42 -11.58 -8.02
N SER A 210 -14.15 -10.71 -8.68
CA SER A 210 -13.66 -9.89 -9.79
C SER A 210 -13.17 -8.51 -9.35
N ALA A 211 -13.46 -8.11 -8.12
CA ALA A 211 -12.99 -6.85 -7.57
C ALA A 211 -11.49 -6.91 -7.25
N HIS A 212 -10.78 -5.82 -7.55
CA HIS A 212 -9.38 -5.67 -7.13
C HIS A 212 -9.32 -4.76 -5.91
N VAL A 213 -8.72 -5.27 -4.83
CA VAL A 213 -8.63 -4.59 -3.53
C VAL A 213 -7.18 -4.45 -3.11
N VAL A 214 -6.74 -3.21 -2.83
CA VAL A 214 -5.40 -2.95 -2.30
C VAL A 214 -5.51 -2.15 -1.01
N THR A 215 -4.97 -2.71 0.07
CA THR A 215 -4.84 -2.03 1.37
C THR A 215 -3.67 -1.06 1.27
N PHE A 216 -3.91 0.22 0.94
CA PHE A 216 -2.84 1.19 0.72
C PHE A 216 -2.39 1.85 2.03
N GLY A 217 -3.34 2.29 2.87
CA GLY A 217 -3.03 3.05 4.08
C GLY A 217 -2.15 2.30 5.09
N HIS A 218 -0.99 2.85 5.43
CA HIS A 218 -0.03 2.18 6.32
C HIS A 218 -0.55 2.00 7.76
N ALA A 219 -1.35 2.93 8.29
CA ALA A 219 -2.00 2.77 9.59
C ALA A 219 -3.17 1.78 9.53
N LEU A 220 -3.84 1.63 8.38
CA LEU A 220 -4.82 0.57 8.16
C LEU A 220 -4.14 -0.81 8.17
N LEU A 221 -3.00 -0.95 7.47
CA LEU A 221 -2.17 -2.16 7.51
C LEU A 221 -1.75 -2.50 8.94
N GLU A 222 -1.33 -1.51 9.72
CA GLU A 222 -0.94 -1.69 11.13
C GLU A 222 -2.11 -2.22 11.99
N LYS A 223 -3.31 -1.64 11.86
CA LYS A 223 -4.52 -2.13 12.54
C LYS A 223 -4.84 -3.58 12.18
N LEU A 224 -4.63 -3.95 10.91
CA LEU A 224 -4.89 -5.28 10.39
C LEU A 224 -3.86 -6.34 10.82
N VAL A 225 -2.76 -5.97 11.47
CA VAL A 225 -1.85 -6.92 12.14
C VAL A 225 -2.54 -7.55 13.36
N THR A 226 -3.38 -6.81 14.07
CA THR A 226 -4.21 -7.32 15.16
C THR A 226 -5.67 -6.97 14.87
N PRO A 227 -6.32 -7.73 13.97
CA PRO A 227 -7.61 -7.35 13.42
C PRO A 227 -8.75 -7.43 14.45
N TYR A 228 -9.72 -6.54 14.30
CA TYR A 228 -10.97 -6.51 15.05
C TYR A 228 -12.11 -6.05 14.16
N LYS A 229 -13.32 -6.54 14.40
CA LYS A 229 -14.49 -6.46 13.51
C LYS A 229 -14.80 -5.05 12.99
N SER A 230 -14.63 -4.02 13.82
CA SER A 230 -15.02 -2.64 13.48
C SER A 230 -13.93 -1.83 12.76
N ILE A 231 -12.84 -2.46 12.29
CA ILE A 231 -11.86 -1.77 11.44
C ILE A 231 -12.56 -1.27 10.18
N THR A 232 -12.52 0.05 9.99
CA THR A 232 -13.14 0.72 8.85
C THR A 232 -12.06 1.43 8.04
N ALA A 233 -12.00 1.15 6.74
CA ALA A 233 -11.18 1.85 5.78
C ALA A 233 -11.96 2.99 5.12
N HIS A 234 -11.21 3.89 4.46
CA HIS A 234 -11.72 4.92 3.56
C HIS A 234 -11.45 4.45 2.13
N VAL A 235 -12.51 4.01 1.44
CA VAL A 235 -12.38 3.45 0.09
C VAL A 235 -12.22 4.56 -0.94
N TYR A 236 -11.15 4.48 -1.72
CA TYR A 236 -10.93 5.30 -2.91
C TYR A 236 -11.15 4.44 -4.16
N ARG A 237 -11.98 4.92 -5.09
CA ARG A 237 -12.33 4.18 -6.30
C ARG A 237 -11.22 4.26 -7.33
N ILE A 238 -10.82 3.10 -7.88
CA ILE A 238 -9.97 3.01 -9.06
C ILE A 238 -10.89 2.94 -10.28
N ALA A 239 -10.54 3.65 -11.35
CA ALA A 239 -11.29 3.59 -12.60
C ALA A 239 -11.23 2.19 -13.24
N SER A 240 -12.30 1.79 -13.92
CA SER A 240 -12.46 0.43 -14.45
C SER A 240 -11.51 0.12 -15.62
N ASP A 241 -10.97 1.11 -16.28
CA ASP A 241 -10.04 1.02 -17.41
C ASP A 241 -8.56 0.95 -16.98
N VAL A 242 -8.27 1.00 -15.68
CA VAL A 242 -6.91 0.87 -15.13
C VAL A 242 -6.55 -0.60 -14.97
N GLU A 243 -5.38 -1.01 -15.41
CA GLU A 243 -4.82 -2.34 -15.11
C GLU A 243 -4.28 -2.38 -13.68
N ALA A 244 -5.21 -2.39 -12.71
CA ALA A 244 -4.90 -2.21 -11.29
C ALA A 244 -4.11 -3.38 -10.66
N GLN A 245 -3.99 -4.51 -11.35
CA GLN A 245 -3.16 -5.66 -10.97
C GLN A 245 -1.66 -5.42 -11.24
N ASP A 246 -1.32 -4.46 -12.10
CA ASP A 246 0.05 -4.00 -12.29
C ASP A 246 0.31 -2.83 -11.34
N ASP A 247 1.15 -3.05 -10.33
CA ASP A 247 1.47 -2.05 -9.31
C ASP A 247 2.07 -0.77 -9.90
N GLN A 248 2.83 -0.85 -11.02
CA GLN A 248 3.40 0.33 -11.66
C GLN A 248 2.32 1.16 -12.35
N VAL A 249 1.43 0.50 -13.09
CA VAL A 249 0.29 1.16 -13.76
C VAL A 249 -0.60 1.83 -12.71
N LEU A 250 -0.87 1.13 -11.62
CA LEU A 250 -1.69 1.65 -10.52
C LEU A 250 -1.01 2.84 -9.83
N ASP A 251 0.30 2.77 -9.55
CA ASP A 251 1.05 3.85 -8.91
C ASP A 251 1.09 5.11 -9.78
N ASP A 252 1.39 4.96 -11.07
CA ASP A 252 1.42 6.07 -12.03
C ASP A 252 0.02 6.71 -12.19
N TRP A 253 -1.03 5.88 -12.25
CA TRP A 253 -2.40 6.36 -12.33
C TRP A 253 -2.80 7.14 -11.08
N LEU A 254 -2.52 6.60 -9.89
CA LEU A 254 -2.81 7.29 -8.62
C LEU A 254 -2.08 8.63 -8.55
N ALA A 255 -0.77 8.65 -8.80
CA ALA A 255 0.03 9.87 -8.75
C ALA A 255 -0.52 10.97 -9.68
N SER A 256 -1.01 10.58 -10.86
CA SER A 256 -1.60 11.49 -11.85
C SER A 256 -3.00 11.97 -11.47
N ASN A 257 -3.79 11.14 -10.78
CA ASN A 257 -5.20 11.41 -10.46
C ASN A 257 -5.43 11.99 -9.06
N LEU A 258 -4.41 12.09 -8.21
CA LEU A 258 -4.52 12.76 -6.91
C LEU A 258 -4.55 14.28 -7.07
N GLN A 259 -5.72 14.79 -7.46
CA GLN A 259 -5.95 16.24 -7.68
C GLN A 259 -6.38 16.93 -6.39
N PRO A 260 -5.73 18.04 -5.96
CA PRO A 260 -5.97 18.70 -4.69
C PRO A 260 -7.44 19.09 -4.46
N ASN A 261 -8.09 19.70 -5.46
CA ASN A 261 -9.47 20.13 -5.35
C ASN A 261 -10.45 18.97 -5.16
N PHE A 262 -10.19 17.83 -5.81
CA PHE A 262 -11.00 16.63 -5.65
C PHE A 262 -10.75 15.98 -4.29
N LEU A 263 -9.49 15.85 -3.88
CA LEU A 263 -9.15 15.29 -2.57
C LEU A 263 -9.74 16.09 -1.40
N ALA A 264 -9.76 17.42 -1.51
CA ALA A 264 -10.35 18.29 -0.49
C ALA A 264 -11.85 18.02 -0.23
N THR A 265 -12.55 17.41 -1.19
CA THR A 265 -13.94 16.95 -1.00
C THR A 265 -14.06 15.66 -0.18
N LYS A 266 -12.92 15.02 0.16
CA LYS A 266 -12.84 13.73 0.82
C LYS A 266 -13.64 12.64 0.09
N PRO A 267 -13.24 12.28 -1.16
CA PRO A 267 -13.98 11.36 -2.02
C PRO A 267 -13.82 9.90 -1.57
N TYR A 268 -14.07 9.65 -0.31
CA TYR A 268 -13.89 8.36 0.32
C TYR A 268 -15.19 7.81 0.87
N LEU A 269 -15.39 6.50 0.73
CA LEU A 269 -16.53 5.82 1.31
C LEU A 269 -16.05 4.93 2.48
N PRO A 270 -16.74 4.96 3.63
CA PRO A 270 -16.38 4.10 4.75
C PRO A 270 -16.75 2.64 4.43
N LEU A 271 -15.82 1.70 4.70
CA LEU A 271 -16.03 0.27 4.52
C LEU A 271 -15.50 -0.49 5.74
N PRO A 272 -16.33 -1.23 6.48
CA PRO A 272 -15.87 -2.22 7.45
C PRO A 272 -15.15 -3.35 6.72
N VAL A 273 -13.80 -3.34 6.76
CA VAL A 273 -12.97 -4.16 5.85
C VAL A 273 -13.10 -5.66 6.07
N LEU A 274 -13.37 -6.09 7.32
CA LEU A 274 -13.57 -7.51 7.60
C LEU A 274 -14.95 -8.03 7.13
N GLY A 275 -15.80 -7.16 6.57
CA GLY A 275 -16.98 -7.54 5.80
C GLY A 275 -16.66 -8.07 4.42
N ILE A 276 -15.50 -7.77 3.84
CA ILE A 276 -15.10 -8.26 2.51
C ILE A 276 -15.08 -9.80 2.52
N PRO A 277 -15.78 -10.46 1.59
CA PRO A 277 -15.83 -11.92 1.51
C PRO A 277 -14.45 -12.56 1.51
N GLY A 278 -14.26 -13.59 2.34
CA GLY A 278 -13.00 -14.32 2.48
C GLY A 278 -11.94 -13.61 3.34
N TRP A 279 -12.19 -12.39 3.83
CA TRP A 279 -11.26 -11.70 4.72
C TRP A 279 -11.37 -12.13 6.18
N TRP A 280 -12.56 -12.54 6.62
CA TRP A 280 -12.80 -12.92 7.99
C TRP A 280 -13.67 -14.17 8.05
N PRO A 281 -13.30 -15.22 8.82
CA PRO A 281 -14.06 -16.48 8.82
C PRO A 281 -15.53 -16.31 9.18
N GLU A 282 -15.83 -15.46 10.16
CA GLU A 282 -17.18 -15.25 10.66
C GLU A 282 -18.09 -14.51 9.65
N ASN A 283 -17.54 -13.87 8.62
CA ASN A 283 -18.32 -13.19 7.61
C ASN A 283 -18.96 -14.15 6.56
N GLU A 284 -18.70 -15.44 6.69
CA GLU A 284 -19.46 -16.47 5.94
C GLU A 284 -20.90 -16.59 6.45
N ASP A 285 -21.16 -16.22 7.71
CA ASP A 285 -22.50 -16.18 8.28
C ASP A 285 -23.15 -14.81 8.07
N ALA A 286 -24.36 -14.79 7.50
CA ALA A 286 -25.11 -13.56 7.25
C ALA A 286 -25.40 -12.74 8.54
N SER A 287 -25.43 -13.39 9.70
CA SER A 287 -25.60 -12.71 10.99
C SER A 287 -24.43 -11.80 11.35
N PHE A 288 -23.25 -12.02 10.78
CA PHE A 288 -22.09 -11.13 10.93
C PHE A 288 -22.42 -9.69 10.57
N TYR A 289 -23.23 -9.50 9.51
CA TYR A 289 -23.60 -8.19 8.98
C TYR A 289 -24.82 -7.57 9.70
N ALA A 290 -25.43 -8.28 10.65
CA ALA A 290 -26.53 -7.77 11.48
C ALA A 290 -26.06 -6.81 12.59
N ASP A 291 -24.76 -6.72 12.83
CA ASP A 291 -24.15 -5.85 13.85
C ASP A 291 -24.21 -4.37 13.41
N THR A 292 -25.22 -3.66 13.87
CA THR A 292 -25.47 -2.25 13.54
C THR A 292 -24.46 -1.27 14.16
N GLN A 293 -23.59 -1.72 15.08
CA GLN A 293 -22.50 -0.89 15.60
C GLN A 293 -21.36 -0.79 14.58
N VAL A 294 -21.21 -1.83 13.73
CA VAL A 294 -20.20 -1.91 12.67
C VAL A 294 -20.82 -1.57 11.32
N PHE A 295 -21.87 -2.25 10.92
CA PHE A 295 -22.56 -2.09 9.64
C PHE A 295 -23.71 -1.10 9.77
N ARG A 296 -23.34 0.18 9.93
CA ARG A 296 -24.32 1.26 10.11
C ARG A 296 -24.97 1.59 8.79
N GLY A 297 -26.31 1.62 8.76
CA GLY A 297 -27.07 2.10 7.61
C GLY A 297 -26.81 3.60 7.30
N SER A 298 -27.30 4.04 6.16
CA SER A 298 -27.31 5.46 5.74
C SER A 298 -28.20 6.30 6.62
#